data_0b859634d6d9efd2465e41094115d143
#
_entry.id   0b859634d6d9efd2465e41094115d143
#
_cell.length_a   1.000
_cell.length_b   1.000
_cell.length_c   1.000
_cell.angle_alpha   90.00
_cell.angle_beta   90.00
_cell.angle_gamma   90.00
#
_symmetry.space_group_name_H-M   'P 1'
#
loop_
_entity.id
_entity.type
_entity.pdbx_description
1 polymer ?
#
loop_
_entity_poly.entity_id
_entity_poly.type
_entity_poly.pdbx_seq_one_letter_code
_entity_poly.pdbx_strand_id
1 'polypeptide(L)'
;MPVMHFRVQWPDGTEANCYSPSTVVGEFFVAGQRYALGDFVERAREALHIGSERVREKYGFACSAAMDQLAQIEAQAERFASDPQAKVNVVELL
;
A
#
# COMPACT_ATOMS: atom_id res chain seq x y z
N MET A 1 3.25 -11.22 -14.83
CA MET A 1 3.02 -11.24 -13.37
C MET A 1 1.65 -10.68 -13.06
N PRO A 2 0.83 -11.34 -12.25
CA PRO A 2 -0.46 -10.77 -11.88
C PRO A 2 -0.26 -9.54 -11.01
N VAL A 3 -1.10 -8.54 -11.23
CA VAL A 3 -1.13 -7.34 -10.41
C VAL A 3 -2.29 -7.43 -9.45
N MET A 4 -2.25 -6.63 -8.38
CA MET A 4 -3.34 -6.55 -7.42
C MET A 4 -3.58 -5.08 -7.09
N HIS A 5 -4.84 -4.72 -6.96
CA HIS A 5 -5.22 -3.40 -6.47
C HIS A 5 -5.78 -3.55 -5.06
N PHE A 6 -5.55 -2.54 -4.23
CA PHE A 6 -6.14 -2.52 -2.90
C PHE A 6 -6.76 -1.14 -2.66
N ARG A 7 -8.01 -1.16 -2.21
CA ARG A 7 -8.73 0.06 -1.92
C ARG A 7 -8.67 0.33 -0.43
N VAL A 8 -8.29 1.54 -0.06
CA VAL A 8 -8.14 1.94 1.32
C VAL A 8 -9.00 3.16 1.63
N GLN A 9 -9.41 3.29 2.89
CA GLN A 9 -10.09 4.46 3.39
C GLN A 9 -9.19 5.15 4.40
N TRP A 10 -8.86 6.40 4.14
CA TRP A 10 -8.00 7.21 4.99
C TRP A 10 -8.78 7.73 6.21
N PRO A 11 -8.08 8.23 7.24
CA PRO A 11 -8.75 8.69 8.47
C PRO A 11 -9.83 9.76 8.27
N ASP A 12 -9.75 10.55 7.20
CA ASP A 12 -10.75 11.58 6.89
C ASP A 12 -11.94 11.03 6.10
N GLY A 13 -11.99 9.73 5.84
CA GLY A 13 -13.06 9.08 5.10
C GLY A 13 -12.86 8.99 3.60
N THR A 14 -11.83 9.63 3.05
CA THR A 14 -11.56 9.53 1.62
C THR A 14 -11.03 8.16 1.27
N GLU A 15 -11.36 7.67 0.07
CA GLU A 15 -10.90 6.38 -0.42
C GLU A 15 -9.92 6.55 -1.56
N ALA A 16 -9.02 5.59 -1.70
CA ALA A 16 -8.06 5.57 -2.80
C ALA A 16 -7.83 4.14 -3.27
N ASN A 17 -7.70 3.99 -4.59
CA ASN A 17 -7.29 2.72 -5.19
C ASN A 17 -5.78 2.74 -5.33
N CYS A 18 -5.13 1.73 -4.77
CA CYS A 18 -3.68 1.62 -4.78
C CYS A 18 -3.27 0.44 -5.66
N TYR A 19 -2.13 0.58 -6.29
CA TYR A 19 -1.61 -0.42 -7.22
C TYR A 19 -0.45 -1.19 -6.58
N SER A 20 -0.42 -2.51 -6.84
CA SER A 20 0.72 -3.35 -6.49
C SER A 20 1.08 -4.22 -7.71
N PRO A 21 2.37 -4.31 -8.07
CA PRO A 21 2.79 -5.15 -9.20
C PRO A 21 2.76 -6.64 -8.87
N SER A 22 2.46 -7.01 -7.63
CA SER A 22 2.45 -8.41 -7.19
C SER A 22 1.30 -8.63 -6.22
N THR A 23 0.82 -9.87 -6.16
CA THR A 23 -0.21 -10.28 -5.21
C THR A 23 0.30 -10.37 -3.78
N VAL A 24 1.60 -10.12 -3.55
CA VAL A 24 2.20 -10.17 -2.21
C VAL A 24 1.50 -9.23 -1.22
N VAL A 25 0.89 -8.15 -1.72
CA VAL A 25 0.15 -7.21 -0.86
C VAL A 25 -0.96 -7.91 -0.08
N GLY A 26 -1.52 -8.99 -0.61
CA GLY A 26 -2.52 -9.79 0.08
C GLY A 26 -1.98 -10.57 1.28
N GLU A 27 -0.67 -10.67 1.41
CA GLU A 27 -0.03 -11.28 2.58
C GLU A 27 0.20 -10.27 3.71
N PHE A 28 0.12 -8.97 3.39
CA PHE A 28 0.35 -7.89 4.36
C PHE A 28 -0.93 -7.26 4.84
N PHE A 29 -2.01 -7.34 4.06
CA PHE A 29 -3.29 -6.72 4.37
C PHE A 29 -4.42 -7.71 4.27
N VAL A 30 -5.43 -7.52 5.13
CA VAL A 30 -6.66 -8.32 5.11
C VAL A 30 -7.82 -7.35 4.81
N ALA A 31 -8.63 -7.70 3.81
CA ALA A 31 -9.80 -6.90 3.46
C ALA A 31 -10.74 -6.77 4.66
N GLY A 32 -11.19 -5.56 4.94
CA GLY A 32 -12.06 -5.27 6.08
C GLY A 32 -11.33 -4.95 7.37
N GLN A 33 -10.01 -5.06 7.40
CA GLN A 33 -9.22 -4.75 8.60
C GLN A 33 -8.79 -3.28 8.63
N ARG A 34 -8.66 -2.77 9.86
CA ARG A 34 -8.10 -1.45 10.12
C ARG A 34 -6.68 -1.61 10.65
N TYR A 35 -5.82 -0.68 10.24
CA TYR A 35 -4.42 -0.68 10.67
C TYR A 35 -4.09 0.70 11.21
N ALA A 36 -3.30 0.76 12.28
CA ALA A 36 -2.74 2.03 12.74
C ALA A 36 -1.95 2.66 11.58
N LEU A 37 -1.94 3.98 11.50
CA LEU A 37 -1.33 4.67 10.37
C LEU A 37 0.12 4.24 10.12
N GLY A 38 0.95 4.20 11.17
CA GLY A 38 2.34 3.78 11.03
C GLY A 38 2.50 2.34 10.59
N ASP A 39 1.67 1.44 11.13
CA ASP A 39 1.68 0.04 10.74
C ASP A 39 1.26 -0.14 9.28
N PHE A 40 0.23 0.60 8.85
CA PHE A 40 -0.22 0.57 7.47
C PHE A 40 0.90 0.99 6.51
N VAL A 41 1.59 2.09 6.82
CA VAL A 41 2.68 2.59 5.97
C VAL A 41 3.83 1.60 5.90
N GLU A 42 4.21 1.00 7.02
CA GLU A 42 5.28 0.01 7.02
C GLU A 42 4.93 -1.23 6.21
N ARG A 43 3.71 -1.73 6.36
CA ARG A 43 3.23 -2.87 5.58
C ARG A 43 3.20 -2.55 4.09
N ALA A 44 2.71 -1.37 3.72
CA ALA A 44 2.67 -0.94 2.33
C ALA A 44 4.09 -0.82 1.76
N ARG A 45 5.02 -0.27 2.53
CA ARG A 45 6.41 -0.12 2.12
C ARG A 45 7.03 -1.49 1.82
N GLU A 46 6.90 -2.43 2.75
CA GLU A 46 7.43 -3.78 2.57
C GLU A 46 6.79 -4.49 1.39
N ALA A 47 5.47 -4.46 1.29
CA ALA A 47 4.75 -5.14 0.22
C ALA A 47 5.13 -4.60 -1.16
N LEU A 48 5.22 -3.29 -1.30
CA LEU A 48 5.57 -2.67 -2.57
C LEU A 48 7.04 -2.87 -2.92
N HIS A 49 7.92 -2.89 -1.94
CA HIS A 49 9.33 -3.21 -2.17
C HIS A 49 9.50 -4.65 -2.64
N ILE A 50 8.84 -5.60 -2.01
CA ILE A 50 8.89 -7.01 -2.41
C ILE A 50 8.34 -7.16 -3.83
N GLY A 51 7.21 -6.52 -4.12
CA GLY A 51 6.62 -6.53 -5.45
C GLY A 51 7.55 -5.97 -6.50
N SER A 52 8.21 -4.85 -6.20
CA SER A 52 9.16 -4.21 -7.10
C SER A 52 10.39 -5.11 -7.33
N GLU A 53 10.89 -5.78 -6.29
CA GLU A 53 12.00 -6.70 -6.43
C GLU A 53 11.65 -7.91 -7.29
N ARG A 54 10.42 -8.42 -7.19
CA ARG A 54 9.95 -9.51 -8.05
C ARG A 54 9.94 -9.11 -9.52
N VAL A 55 9.52 -7.88 -9.82
CA VAL A 55 9.56 -7.33 -11.17
C VAL A 55 11.00 -7.20 -11.64
N ARG A 56 11.89 -6.72 -10.78
CA ARG A 56 13.30 -6.57 -11.11
C ARG A 56 13.96 -7.91 -11.43
N GLU A 57 13.67 -8.94 -10.67
CA GLU A 57 14.20 -10.29 -10.91
C GLU A 57 13.74 -10.84 -12.25
N LYS A 58 12.50 -10.55 -12.64
CA LYS A 58 11.91 -11.09 -13.86
C LYS A 58 12.30 -10.28 -15.10
N TYR A 59 12.34 -8.97 -15.01
CA TYR A 59 12.52 -8.07 -16.15
C TYR A 59 13.82 -7.28 -16.13
N GLY A 60 14.61 -7.34 -15.08
CA GLY A 60 15.90 -6.68 -14.99
C GLY A 60 15.85 -5.22 -14.51
N PHE A 61 14.67 -4.69 -14.21
CA PHE A 61 14.53 -3.33 -13.70
C PHE A 61 13.37 -3.25 -12.71
N ALA A 62 13.47 -2.33 -11.75
CA ALA A 62 12.46 -2.16 -10.70
C ALA A 62 11.18 -1.52 -11.26
N CYS A 63 10.06 -1.78 -10.58
CA CYS A 63 8.76 -1.23 -10.99
C CYS A 63 8.62 0.20 -10.48
N SER A 64 8.75 1.18 -11.39
CA SER A 64 8.60 2.58 -11.01
C SER A 64 7.17 2.90 -10.57
N ALA A 65 6.17 2.21 -11.11
CA ALA A 65 4.77 2.41 -10.71
C ALA A 65 4.55 2.03 -9.24
N ALA A 66 5.23 0.98 -8.75
CA ALA A 66 5.14 0.60 -7.35
C ALA A 66 5.78 1.66 -6.45
N MET A 67 6.91 2.22 -6.86
CA MET A 67 7.57 3.28 -6.08
C MET A 67 6.77 4.57 -6.08
N ASP A 68 6.15 4.93 -7.20
CA ASP A 68 5.26 6.07 -7.28
C ASP A 68 4.04 5.89 -6.36
N GLN A 69 3.47 4.68 -6.35
CA GLN A 69 2.35 4.38 -5.46
C GLN A 69 2.75 4.51 -3.99
N LEU A 70 3.92 4.02 -3.63
CA LEU A 70 4.42 4.15 -2.28
C LEU A 70 4.62 5.62 -1.89
N ALA A 71 5.17 6.42 -2.79
CA ALA A 71 5.36 7.85 -2.55
C ALA A 71 4.02 8.54 -2.29
N GLN A 72 2.97 8.18 -3.03
CA GLN A 72 1.64 8.74 -2.83
C GLN A 72 1.06 8.32 -1.48
N ILE A 73 1.25 7.07 -1.08
CA ILE A 73 0.81 6.57 0.22
C ILE A 73 1.51 7.33 1.34
N GLU A 74 2.82 7.49 1.24
CA GLU A 74 3.60 8.19 2.27
C GLU A 74 3.22 9.67 2.37
N ALA A 75 3.00 10.33 1.23
CA ALA A 75 2.58 11.73 1.20
C ALA A 75 1.19 11.90 1.83
N GLN A 76 0.26 11.00 1.53
CA GLN A 76 -1.07 11.05 2.11
C GLN A 76 -1.04 10.77 3.62
N ALA A 77 -0.21 9.83 4.04
CA ALA A 77 -0.07 9.48 5.45
C ALA A 77 0.47 10.64 6.29
N GLU A 78 1.36 11.46 5.73
CA GLU A 78 1.89 12.62 6.43
C GLU A 78 0.82 13.61 6.86
N ARG A 79 -0.28 13.69 6.13
CA ARG A 79 -1.40 14.58 6.47
C ARG A 79 -2.04 14.21 7.79
N PHE A 80 -1.87 12.97 8.24
CA PHE A 80 -2.47 12.46 9.47
C PHE A 80 -1.43 12.10 10.53
N ALA A 81 -0.16 12.42 10.27
CA ALA A 81 0.95 11.99 11.14
C ALA A 81 0.86 12.54 12.56
N SER A 82 0.18 13.67 12.75
CA SER A 82 0.02 14.27 14.09
C SER A 82 -1.12 13.64 14.90
N ASP A 83 -1.93 12.78 14.29
CA ASP A 83 -3.05 12.13 14.97
C ASP A 83 -2.61 10.74 15.46
N PRO A 84 -2.42 10.54 16.78
CA PRO A 84 -1.95 9.24 17.30
C PRO A 84 -3.01 8.15 17.19
N GLN A 85 -4.26 8.49 16.86
CA GLN A 85 -5.35 7.53 16.72
C GLN A 85 -5.75 7.30 15.27
N ALA A 86 -5.02 7.90 14.31
CA ALA A 86 -5.32 7.75 12.91
C ALA A 86 -5.20 6.28 12.48
N LYS A 87 -6.20 5.80 11.77
CA LYS A 87 -6.23 4.43 11.25
C LYS A 87 -6.61 4.43 9.77
N VAL A 88 -6.05 3.48 9.05
CA VAL A 88 -6.39 3.25 7.65
C VAL A 88 -7.14 1.94 7.56
N ASN A 89 -8.29 1.98 6.89
CA ASN A 89 -9.12 0.81 6.68
C ASN A 89 -8.84 0.23 5.29
N VAL A 90 -8.43 -1.02 5.23
CA VAL A 90 -8.27 -1.71 3.95
C VAL A 90 -9.65 -2.26 3.57
N VAL A 91 -10.29 -1.60 2.59
CA VAL A 91 -11.67 -1.89 2.23
C VAL A 91 -11.78 -3.18 1.44
N GLU A 92 -10.95 -3.32 0.41
CA GLU A 92 -10.94 -4.56 -0.38
C GLU A 92 -9.61 -4.75 -1.10
N LEU A 93 -9.38 -6.01 -1.47
CA LEU A 93 -8.22 -6.44 -2.25
C LEU A 93 -8.74 -7.00 -3.57
N LEU A 94 -8.27 -6.46 -4.67
CA LEU A 94 -8.73 -6.83 -6.01
C LEU A 94 -7.59 -7.46 -6.84
#